data_c7e28b5120e5732159f64c33d85114ab
#
_entry.id   c7e28b5120e5732159f64c33d85114ab
#
_cell.length_a   1.000
_cell.length_b   1.000
_cell.length_c   1.000
_cell.angle_alpha   90.00
_cell.angle_beta   90.00
_cell.angle_gamma   90.00
#
_symmetry.space_group_name_H-M   'P 1'
#
loop_
_entity.id
_entity.type
_entity.pdbx_description
1 polymer ?
#
loop_
_entity_poly.entity_id
_entity_poly.type
_entity_poly.pdbx_seq_one_letter_code
_entity_poly.pdbx_strand_id
1 'polypeptide(L)'
;MTDKQFNAAFQAALSTPDRDTFVSDWSLSSLFAGADEVAPVDPALVEELGQVWDVAHLSVSDIRAATGLSQRAFAERHCIPCRTIEDWERCARSCPNYLRLLLAQVEGLY
;
A
#
# COMPACT_ATOMS: atom_id res chain seq x y z
N MET A 1 3.26 7.63 -12.09
CA MET A 1 2.36 8.62 -11.44
C MET A 1 3.18 9.54 -10.54
N THR A 2 2.68 10.75 -10.35
CA THR A 2 3.33 11.72 -9.47
C THR A 2 3.09 11.36 -8.01
N ASP A 3 3.85 11.99 -7.10
CA ASP A 3 3.64 11.79 -5.66
C ASP A 3 2.23 12.18 -5.24
N LYS A 4 1.72 13.27 -5.82
CA LYS A 4 0.36 13.72 -5.54
C LYS A 4 -0.70 12.71 -6.01
N GLN A 5 -0.49 12.15 -7.19
CA GLN A 5 -1.38 11.11 -7.73
C GLN A 5 -1.32 9.85 -6.88
N PHE A 6 -0.11 9.44 -6.48
CA PHE A 6 0.06 8.27 -5.62
C PHE A 6 -0.63 8.46 -4.28
N ASN A 7 -0.43 9.62 -3.65
CA ASN A 7 -1.07 9.90 -2.37
C ASN A 7 -2.59 9.82 -2.46
N ALA A 8 -3.18 10.42 -3.48
CA ALA A 8 -4.63 10.37 -3.68
C ALA A 8 -5.11 8.94 -3.89
N ALA A 9 -4.42 8.18 -4.72
CA ALA A 9 -4.77 6.78 -5.01
C ALA A 9 -4.62 5.90 -3.76
N PHE A 10 -3.53 6.08 -3.00
CA PHE A 10 -3.29 5.31 -1.78
C PHE A 10 -4.38 5.54 -0.74
N GLN A 11 -4.76 6.81 -0.51
CA GLN A 11 -5.81 7.14 0.43
C GLN A 11 -7.15 6.52 0.03
N ALA A 12 -7.48 6.56 -1.26
CA ALA A 12 -8.69 5.95 -1.77
C ALA A 12 -8.65 4.42 -1.66
N ALA A 13 -7.50 3.81 -1.92
CA ALA A 13 -7.33 2.36 -1.83
C ALA A 13 -7.58 1.85 -0.41
N LEU A 14 -7.16 2.61 0.60
CA LEU A 14 -7.36 2.24 2.00
C LEU A 14 -8.84 2.04 2.35
N SER A 15 -9.72 2.81 1.71
CA SER A 15 -11.16 2.75 1.98
C SER A 15 -11.96 1.94 0.95
N THR A 16 -11.29 1.33 -0.02
CA THR A 16 -11.94 0.52 -1.05
C THR A 16 -11.60 -0.95 -0.82
N PRO A 17 -12.56 -1.78 -0.37
CA PRO A 17 -12.28 -3.17 -0.03
C PRO A 17 -12.05 -4.09 -1.23
N ASP A 18 -12.53 -3.72 -2.42
CA ASP A 18 -12.38 -4.55 -3.61
C ASP A 18 -11.33 -3.98 -4.55
N ARG A 19 -10.32 -4.80 -4.85
CA ARG A 19 -9.20 -4.42 -5.71
C ARG A 19 -9.63 -4.04 -7.12
N ASP A 20 -10.48 -4.86 -7.71
CA ASP A 20 -10.91 -4.64 -9.10
C ASP A 20 -11.75 -3.36 -9.22
N THR A 21 -12.60 -3.10 -8.25
CA THR A 21 -13.39 -1.86 -8.20
C THR A 21 -12.47 -0.64 -8.13
N PHE A 22 -11.47 -0.69 -7.25
CA PHE A 22 -10.52 0.40 -7.12
C PHE A 22 -9.77 0.64 -8.44
N VAL A 23 -9.20 -0.41 -9.02
CA VAL A 23 -8.42 -0.29 -10.25
C VAL A 23 -9.29 0.23 -11.39
N SER A 24 -10.51 -0.29 -11.54
CA SER A 24 -11.43 0.11 -12.57
C SER A 24 -11.80 1.59 -12.45
N ASP A 25 -12.21 2.01 -11.26
CA ASP A 25 -12.63 3.39 -11.03
C ASP A 25 -11.49 4.38 -11.24
N TRP A 26 -10.30 4.06 -10.70
CA TRP A 26 -9.17 4.96 -10.77
C TRP A 26 -8.49 5.00 -12.12
N SER A 27 -8.48 3.90 -12.87
CA SER A 27 -7.93 3.90 -14.22
C SER A 27 -8.73 4.78 -15.18
N LEU A 28 -10.00 5.02 -14.87
CA LEU A 28 -10.88 5.89 -15.65
C LEU A 28 -10.95 7.31 -15.06
N SER A 29 -10.24 7.56 -13.96
CA SER A 29 -10.28 8.85 -13.28
C SER A 29 -9.64 9.95 -14.12
N SER A 30 -10.25 11.15 -14.10
CA SER A 30 -9.69 12.33 -14.74
C SER A 30 -8.32 12.73 -14.19
N LEU A 31 -7.95 12.24 -13.02
CA LEU A 31 -6.65 12.51 -12.42
C LEU A 31 -5.51 11.94 -13.28
N PHE A 32 -5.80 10.84 -14.01
CA PHE A 32 -4.82 10.16 -14.85
C PHE A 32 -5.12 10.32 -16.34
N ALA A 33 -6.29 10.82 -16.70
CA ALA A 33 -6.67 11.03 -18.08
C ALA A 33 -6.17 12.38 -18.57
N GLY A 34 -5.78 12.44 -19.83
CA GLY A 34 -5.51 13.73 -20.48
C GLY A 34 -6.83 14.51 -20.62
N ALA A 35 -6.71 15.83 -20.74
CA ALA A 35 -7.88 16.70 -20.82
C ALA A 35 -8.76 16.45 -22.05
N ASP A 36 -8.28 15.75 -23.04
CA ASP A 36 -8.89 15.65 -24.33
C ASP A 36 -9.53 14.34 -24.66
N GLU A 37 -9.72 13.48 -23.77
CA GLU A 37 -9.88 12.33 -24.17
C GLU A 37 -10.46 11.22 -23.94
N VAL A 38 -10.77 10.55 -24.81
CA VAL A 38 -11.15 9.16 -24.97
C VAL A 38 -9.88 8.37 -25.33
N ALA A 39 -8.90 8.42 -24.43
CA ALA A 39 -7.73 7.59 -24.61
C ALA A 39 -8.01 6.19 -24.04
N PRO A 40 -7.54 5.11 -24.69
CA PRO A 40 -7.61 3.79 -24.09
C PRO A 40 -6.83 3.78 -22.76
N VAL A 41 -7.32 3.00 -21.80
CA VAL A 41 -6.68 2.87 -20.50
C VAL A 41 -5.31 2.24 -20.69
N ASP A 42 -4.27 2.89 -20.16
CA ASP A 42 -2.91 2.38 -20.22
C ASP A 42 -2.78 1.13 -19.35
N PRO A 43 -2.38 -0.02 -19.92
CA PRO A 43 -2.18 -1.24 -19.11
C PRO A 43 -1.15 -1.06 -18.00
N ALA A 44 -0.15 -0.23 -18.21
CA ALA A 44 0.86 0.07 -17.18
C ALA A 44 0.24 0.78 -15.98
N LEU A 45 -0.71 1.68 -16.21
CA LEU A 45 -1.43 2.36 -15.15
C LEU A 45 -2.31 1.38 -14.36
N VAL A 46 -2.97 0.46 -15.05
CA VAL A 46 -3.79 -0.56 -14.39
C VAL A 46 -2.94 -1.41 -13.45
N GLU A 47 -1.77 -1.83 -13.90
CA GLU A 47 -0.85 -2.61 -13.08
C GLU A 47 -0.35 -1.80 -11.88
N GLU A 48 0.01 -0.55 -12.12
CA GLU A 48 0.49 0.35 -11.07
C GLU A 48 -0.57 0.57 -9.98
N LEU A 49 -1.82 0.81 -10.41
CA LEU A 49 -2.93 0.98 -9.46
C LEU A 49 -3.20 -0.29 -8.65
N GLY A 50 -3.07 -1.46 -9.28
CA GLY A 50 -3.18 -2.72 -8.57
C GLY A 50 -2.11 -2.85 -7.49
N GLN A 51 -0.88 -2.43 -7.77
CA GLN A 51 0.21 -2.43 -6.79
C GLN A 51 -0.07 -1.45 -5.65
N VAL A 52 -0.65 -0.29 -5.94
CA VAL A 52 -1.05 0.67 -4.91
C VAL A 52 -2.08 0.06 -3.96
N TRP A 53 -3.09 -0.61 -4.52
CA TRP A 53 -4.10 -1.28 -3.70
C TRP A 53 -3.46 -2.37 -2.84
N ASP A 54 -2.57 -3.17 -3.43
CA ASP A 54 -1.90 -4.26 -2.72
C ASP A 54 -1.10 -3.73 -1.51
N VAL A 55 -0.31 -2.67 -1.70
CA VAL A 55 0.48 -2.11 -0.61
C VAL A 55 -0.39 -1.45 0.45
N ALA A 56 -1.50 -0.82 0.05
CA ALA A 56 -2.44 -0.21 0.97
C ALA A 56 -3.07 -1.25 1.91
N HIS A 57 -3.21 -2.49 1.45
CA HIS A 57 -3.84 -3.57 2.20
C HIS A 57 -2.85 -4.58 2.81
N LEU A 58 -1.53 -4.32 2.73
CA LEU A 58 -0.55 -5.15 3.43
C LEU A 58 -0.62 -4.89 4.93
N SER A 59 -0.73 -5.97 5.71
CA SER A 59 -0.62 -5.87 7.16
C SER A 59 0.85 -5.89 7.58
N VAL A 60 1.12 -5.53 8.84
CA VAL A 60 2.47 -5.65 9.39
C VAL A 60 2.92 -7.11 9.36
N SER A 61 2.01 -8.05 9.63
CA SER A 61 2.31 -9.49 9.53
C SER A 61 2.72 -9.90 8.12
N ASP A 62 2.04 -9.37 7.10
CA ASP A 62 2.38 -9.65 5.70
C ASP A 62 3.76 -9.13 5.36
N ILE A 63 4.08 -7.91 5.80
CA ILE A 63 5.38 -7.29 5.54
C ILE A 63 6.49 -8.10 6.22
N ARG A 64 6.28 -8.48 7.48
CA ARG A 64 7.26 -9.28 8.21
C ARG A 64 7.43 -10.67 7.59
N ALA A 65 6.33 -11.32 7.20
CA ALA A 65 6.38 -12.63 6.57
C ALA A 65 7.23 -12.61 5.30
N ALA A 66 7.16 -11.53 4.53
CA ALA A 66 7.95 -11.38 3.32
C ALA A 66 9.46 -11.32 3.60
N THR A 67 9.86 -10.89 4.79
CA THR A 67 11.27 -10.82 5.20
C THR A 67 11.80 -12.15 5.75
N GLY A 68 10.92 -13.04 6.20
CA GLY A 68 11.30 -14.27 6.87
C GLY A 68 11.81 -14.07 8.29
N LEU A 69 11.76 -12.85 8.83
CA LEU A 69 12.28 -12.54 10.17
C LEU A 69 11.24 -12.84 11.25
N SER A 70 11.73 -13.16 12.47
CA SER A 70 10.89 -13.23 13.66
C SER A 70 10.40 -11.84 14.05
N GLN A 71 9.41 -11.76 14.93
CA GLN A 71 8.95 -10.48 15.46
C GLN A 71 10.08 -9.68 16.10
N ARG A 72 10.92 -10.35 16.90
CA ARG A 72 12.04 -9.70 17.56
C ARG A 72 13.06 -9.19 16.54
N ALA A 73 13.43 -10.02 15.58
CA ALA A 73 14.42 -9.63 14.57
C ALA A 73 13.92 -8.48 13.69
N PHE A 74 12.64 -8.52 13.31
CA PHE A 74 12.02 -7.45 12.53
C PHE A 74 11.97 -6.14 13.32
N ALA A 75 11.63 -6.23 14.60
CA ALA A 75 11.60 -5.06 15.48
C ALA A 75 13.00 -4.45 15.62
N GLU A 76 14.03 -5.28 15.83
CA GLU A 76 15.41 -4.81 15.92
C GLU A 76 15.89 -4.16 14.63
N ARG A 77 15.55 -4.75 13.48
CA ARG A 77 15.90 -4.21 12.16
C ARG A 77 15.39 -2.79 11.97
N HIS A 78 14.19 -2.50 12.46
CA HIS A 78 13.51 -1.22 12.25
C HIS A 78 13.55 -0.31 13.48
N CYS A 79 14.25 -0.70 14.52
CA CYS A 79 14.35 0.05 15.78
C CYS A 79 12.97 0.33 16.38
N ILE A 80 12.07 -0.64 16.26
CA ILE A 80 10.73 -0.58 16.83
C ILE A 80 10.69 -1.50 18.05
N PRO A 81 10.06 -1.10 19.16
CA PRO A 81 9.91 -2.01 20.30
C PRO A 81 9.19 -3.29 19.88
N CYS A 82 9.71 -4.44 20.29
CA CYS A 82 9.11 -5.74 19.92
C CYS A 82 7.64 -5.82 20.35
N ARG A 83 7.31 -5.28 21.53
CA ARG A 83 5.93 -5.24 22.01
C ARG A 83 5.01 -4.49 21.04
N THR A 84 5.50 -3.43 20.40
CA THR A 84 4.72 -2.68 19.41
C THR A 84 4.40 -3.55 18.22
N ILE A 85 5.38 -4.32 17.71
CA ILE A 85 5.14 -5.25 16.60
C ILE A 85 4.10 -6.31 17.01
N GLU A 86 4.22 -6.86 18.20
CA GLU A 86 3.27 -7.84 18.72
C GLU A 86 1.85 -7.26 18.78
N ASP A 87 1.72 -6.03 19.29
CA ASP A 87 0.43 -5.37 19.43
C ASP A 87 -0.20 -5.09 18.07
N TRP A 88 0.60 -4.68 17.08
CA TRP A 88 0.09 -4.47 15.72
C TRP A 88 -0.37 -5.78 15.09
N GLU A 89 0.39 -6.86 15.25
CA GLU A 89 0.05 -8.14 14.62
C GLU A 89 -1.16 -8.80 15.24
N ARG A 90 -1.38 -8.63 16.54
CA ARG A 90 -2.58 -9.16 17.20
C ARG A 90 -3.75 -8.18 17.21
N CYS A 91 -3.60 -7.06 16.51
CA CYS A 91 -4.63 -6.03 16.38
C CYS A 91 -5.04 -5.37 17.71
N ALA A 92 -4.16 -5.40 18.72
CA ALA A 92 -4.38 -4.67 19.97
C ALA A 92 -4.18 -3.16 19.77
N ARG A 93 -3.36 -2.78 18.78
CA ARG A 93 -3.15 -1.41 18.35
C ARG A 93 -3.10 -1.38 16.84
N SER A 94 -3.48 -0.25 16.25
CA SER A 94 -3.40 -0.07 14.80
C SER A 94 -2.07 0.56 14.42
N CYS A 95 -1.37 -0.05 13.47
CA CYS A 95 -0.18 0.58 12.88
C CYS A 95 -0.66 1.71 11.95
N PRO A 96 -0.10 2.92 12.07
CA PRO A 96 -0.44 4.00 11.15
C PRO A 96 -0.24 3.59 9.69
N ASN A 97 -1.15 3.99 8.82
CA ASN A 97 -1.09 3.61 7.41
C ASN A 97 0.21 4.08 6.73
N TYR A 98 0.67 5.29 7.04
CA TYR A 98 1.91 5.80 6.48
C TYR A 98 3.12 4.98 6.92
N LEU A 99 3.10 4.46 8.14
CA LEU A 99 4.20 3.65 8.65
C LEU A 99 4.23 2.27 8.00
N ARG A 100 3.07 1.65 7.79
CA ARG A 100 2.98 0.40 7.02
C ARG A 100 3.52 0.59 5.60
N LEU A 101 3.16 1.71 4.97
CA LEU A 101 3.68 2.05 3.65
C LEU A 101 5.19 2.18 3.66
N LEU A 102 5.75 2.91 4.62
CA LEU A 102 7.19 3.09 4.74
C LEU A 102 7.92 1.77 4.97
N LEU A 103 7.37 0.90 5.84
CA LEU A 103 7.95 -0.41 6.07
C LEU A 103 7.94 -1.26 4.79
N ALA A 104 6.84 -1.23 4.05
CA ALA A 104 6.75 -1.94 2.78
C ALA A 104 7.78 -1.44 1.77
N GLN A 105 7.97 -0.12 1.69
CA GLN A 105 8.96 0.49 0.79
C GLN A 105 10.39 0.11 1.18
N VAL A 106 10.71 0.16 2.47
CA VAL A 106 12.05 -0.20 2.97
C VAL A 106 12.35 -1.67 2.67
N GLU A 107 11.35 -2.55 2.77
CA GLU A 107 11.52 -3.96 2.50
C GLU A 107 11.40 -4.32 1.01
N GLY A 108 11.21 -3.33 0.15
CA GLY A 108 11.16 -3.55 -1.29
C GLY A 108 9.87 -4.16 -1.80
N LEU A 109 8.78 -4.06 -1.02
CA LEU A 109 7.48 -4.61 -1.40
C LEU A 109 6.65 -3.62 -2.21
N TYR A 110 7.14 -2.41 -2.33
CA TYR A 110 6.55 -1.38 -3.19
C TYR A 110 7.58 -0.32 -3.63
#